data_98e2d5a2b9851d01a2cb9ad177438beb
#
_entry.id   98e2d5a2b9851d01a2cb9ad177438beb
#
_cell.length_a   1.000
_cell.length_b   1.000
_cell.length_c   1.000
_cell.angle_alpha   90.00
_cell.angle_beta   90.00
_cell.angle_gamma   90.00
#
_symmetry.space_group_name_H-M   'P 1'
#
loop_
_entity.id
_entity.type
_entity.pdbx_description
1 polymer ?
#
loop_
_entity_poly.entity_id
_entity_poly.type
_entity_poly.pdbx_seq_one_letter_code
_entity_poly.pdbx_strand_id
1 'polypeptide(L)'
;GLAGIFCSTLTGTDYSRLAKQWNREYVLGTFGLYTYQFSDVISCTHAKINMMFGYEESEEVFNKFYDDKSKTEETSEKSNKYTNIFKGKNIIVIHAESFQQFCMDTYINGEELTPNMNKLAREGLYFSNFYAQESVGTSSDSEFTFASSLMPASSGTVAINYWDRDYTTTQKMLKKKGYYTFSMHGNNGSYW
;
A
#
# COMPACT_ATOMS: atom_id res chain seq x y z
N GLY A 1 -0.97 -19.95 34.57
CA GLY A 1 0.48 -20.24 34.45
C GLY A 1 1.22 -19.06 33.80
N LEU A 2 2.55 -19.14 33.69
CA LEU A 2 3.43 -18.07 33.15
C LEU A 2 3.00 -17.52 31.80
N ALA A 3 2.51 -18.38 30.91
CA ALA A 3 1.97 -17.93 29.59
C ALA A 3 0.77 -16.98 29.71
N GLY A 4 -0.14 -17.26 30.67
CA GLY A 4 -1.29 -16.37 30.89
C GLY A 4 -0.88 -15.00 31.44
N ILE A 5 0.12 -14.98 32.33
CA ILE A 5 0.68 -13.72 32.86
C ILE A 5 1.35 -12.95 31.74
N PHE A 6 2.15 -13.61 30.91
CA PHE A 6 2.77 -12.96 29.74
C PHE A 6 1.72 -12.37 28.79
N CYS A 7 0.69 -13.16 28.41
CA CYS A 7 -0.37 -12.64 27.53
C CYS A 7 -1.12 -11.43 28.12
N SER A 8 -1.26 -11.35 29.45
CA SER A 8 -1.90 -10.20 30.10
C SER A 8 -1.05 -8.93 30.10
N THR A 9 0.24 -9.03 29.82
CA THR A 9 1.13 -7.85 29.69
C THR A 9 1.20 -7.29 28.29
N LEU A 10 0.68 -8.03 27.28
CA LEU A 10 0.69 -7.61 25.88
C LEU A 10 -0.40 -6.59 25.60
N THR A 11 -0.06 -5.60 24.81
CA THR A 11 -0.98 -4.56 24.33
C THR A 11 -1.56 -4.90 22.95
N GLY A 12 -2.62 -4.23 22.54
CA GLY A 12 -3.14 -4.32 21.16
C GLY A 12 -2.10 -3.99 20.11
N THR A 13 -1.16 -3.07 20.43
CA THR A 13 -0.04 -2.72 19.56
C THR A 13 0.93 -3.89 19.37
N ASP A 14 1.18 -4.69 20.40
CA ASP A 14 2.06 -5.86 20.33
C ASP A 14 1.48 -6.92 19.41
N TYR A 15 0.19 -7.21 19.53
CA TYR A 15 -0.52 -8.13 18.64
C TYR A 15 -0.55 -7.63 17.20
N SER A 16 -0.75 -6.33 17.00
CA SER A 16 -0.69 -5.71 15.67
C SER A 16 0.69 -5.86 15.04
N ARG A 17 1.77 -5.67 15.81
CA ARG A 17 3.15 -5.84 15.34
C ARG A 17 3.47 -7.31 15.01
N LEU A 18 2.96 -8.25 15.79
CA LEU A 18 3.08 -9.68 15.49
C LEU A 18 2.38 -10.04 14.17
N ALA A 19 1.19 -9.51 13.93
CA ALA A 19 0.44 -9.75 12.71
C ALA A 19 1.07 -9.08 11.47
N LYS A 20 1.56 -7.86 11.63
CA LYS A 20 2.18 -7.08 10.54
C LYS A 20 3.60 -7.55 10.18
N GLN A 21 4.33 -8.10 11.13
CA GLN A 21 5.71 -8.62 11.01
C GLN A 21 6.76 -7.66 10.40
N TRP A 22 6.47 -6.37 10.31
CA TRP A 22 7.37 -5.39 9.72
C TRP A 22 8.57 -5.02 10.60
N ASN A 23 8.49 -5.24 11.91
CA ASN A 23 9.60 -5.09 12.85
C ASN A 23 9.96 -6.44 13.47
N ARG A 24 10.76 -7.21 12.74
CA ARG A 24 11.14 -8.59 13.14
C ARG A 24 11.91 -8.63 14.45
N GLU A 25 12.81 -7.67 14.69
CA GLU A 25 13.60 -7.61 15.93
C GLU A 25 12.71 -7.40 17.15
N TYR A 26 11.72 -6.50 17.04
CA TYR A 26 10.74 -6.28 18.08
C TYR A 26 9.91 -7.54 18.36
N VAL A 27 9.41 -8.19 17.32
CA VAL A 27 8.59 -9.40 17.44
C VAL A 27 9.39 -10.54 18.08
N LEU A 28 10.63 -10.73 17.64
CA LEU A 28 11.53 -11.73 18.23
C LEU A 28 11.85 -11.44 19.70
N GLY A 29 12.12 -10.17 20.03
CA GLY A 29 12.42 -9.75 21.41
C GLY A 29 11.21 -9.86 22.34
N THR A 30 10.01 -9.58 21.85
CA THR A 30 8.78 -9.59 22.65
C THR A 30 8.18 -10.99 22.77
N PHE A 31 8.06 -11.72 21.67
CA PHE A 31 7.33 -12.98 21.59
C PHE A 31 8.24 -14.23 21.57
N GLY A 32 9.51 -14.02 21.30
CA GLY A 32 10.50 -15.08 21.15
C GLY A 32 10.47 -15.76 19.78
N LEU A 33 11.55 -16.48 19.47
CA LEU A 33 11.79 -17.10 18.19
C LEU A 33 10.70 -18.11 17.78
N TYR A 34 10.25 -18.95 18.69
CA TYR A 34 9.27 -19.99 18.38
C TYR A 34 7.91 -19.41 18.02
N THR A 35 7.44 -18.39 18.74
CA THR A 35 6.17 -17.71 18.45
C THR A 35 6.24 -17.00 17.12
N TYR A 36 7.37 -16.34 16.83
CA TYR A 36 7.60 -15.70 15.54
C TYR A 36 7.55 -16.71 14.39
N GLN A 37 8.32 -17.80 14.47
CA GLN A 37 8.33 -18.83 13.41
C GLN A 37 6.97 -19.51 13.23
N PHE A 38 6.26 -19.78 14.33
CA PHE A 38 4.92 -20.36 14.26
C PHE A 38 3.92 -19.41 13.56
N SER A 39 3.95 -18.13 13.91
CA SER A 39 3.14 -17.10 13.25
C SER A 39 3.49 -16.98 11.76
N ASP A 40 4.78 -17.02 11.42
CA ASP A 40 5.26 -16.95 10.04
C ASP A 40 4.80 -18.16 9.21
N VAL A 41 4.93 -19.37 9.75
CA VAL A 41 4.43 -20.60 9.12
C VAL A 41 2.92 -20.55 8.90
N ILE A 42 2.15 -20.10 9.89
CA ILE A 42 0.70 -19.98 9.74
C ILE A 42 0.37 -18.98 8.62
N SER A 43 0.98 -17.80 8.63
CA SER A 43 0.73 -16.76 7.65
C SER A 43 1.07 -17.21 6.22
N CYS A 44 2.24 -17.83 6.04
CA CYS A 44 2.67 -18.37 4.76
C CYS A 44 1.79 -19.55 4.30
N THR A 45 1.39 -20.41 5.22
CA THR A 45 0.58 -21.60 4.90
C THR A 45 -0.85 -21.18 4.56
N HIS A 46 -1.43 -20.25 5.30
CA HIS A 46 -2.77 -19.74 5.03
C HIS A 46 -2.88 -19.09 3.64
N ALA A 47 -1.90 -18.27 3.27
CA ALA A 47 -1.82 -17.67 1.93
C ALA A 47 -1.75 -18.74 0.83
N LYS A 48 -0.98 -19.82 1.03
CA LYS A 48 -0.85 -20.92 0.06
C LYS A 48 -2.09 -21.82 0.01
N ILE A 49 -2.72 -22.07 1.14
CA ILE A 49 -3.98 -22.85 1.20
C ILE A 49 -5.09 -22.10 0.48
N ASN A 50 -5.23 -20.80 0.72
CA ASN A 50 -6.22 -19.97 0.01
C ASN A 50 -6.00 -19.93 -1.50
N MET A 51 -4.76 -20.13 -1.97
CA MET A 51 -4.48 -20.30 -3.40
C MET A 51 -4.97 -21.63 -3.98
N MET A 52 -5.02 -22.68 -3.16
CA MET A 52 -5.42 -24.02 -3.61
C MET A 52 -6.94 -24.21 -3.58
N PHE A 53 -7.64 -23.43 -2.75
CA PHE A 53 -9.08 -23.55 -2.54
C PHE A 53 -9.74 -22.17 -2.69
N GLY A 54 -10.85 -22.11 -3.41
CA GLY A 54 -11.62 -20.86 -3.58
C GLY A 54 -11.14 -19.96 -4.70
N TYR A 55 -10.29 -20.41 -5.62
CA TYR A 55 -9.82 -19.61 -6.76
C TYR A 55 -11.00 -19.21 -7.66
N GLU A 56 -11.88 -20.15 -7.99
CA GLU A 56 -13.03 -19.89 -8.87
C GLU A 56 -13.99 -18.87 -8.27
N GLU A 57 -14.31 -18.98 -6.97
CA GLU A 57 -15.14 -18.00 -6.27
C GLU A 57 -14.51 -16.62 -6.21
N SER A 58 -13.19 -16.58 -5.95
CA SER A 58 -12.42 -15.32 -5.92
C SER A 58 -12.34 -14.67 -7.30
N GLU A 59 -12.18 -15.46 -8.37
CA GLU A 59 -12.17 -15.00 -9.74
C GLU A 59 -13.54 -14.45 -10.16
N GLU A 60 -14.63 -15.09 -9.79
CA GLU A 60 -15.98 -14.60 -10.05
C GLU A 60 -16.24 -13.24 -9.38
N VAL A 61 -15.88 -13.11 -8.10
CA VAL A 61 -16.01 -11.85 -7.35
C VAL A 61 -15.15 -10.75 -7.99
N PHE A 62 -13.92 -11.06 -8.36
CA PHE A 62 -13.01 -10.14 -9.03
C PHE A 62 -13.57 -9.66 -10.37
N ASN A 63 -14.00 -10.59 -11.23
CA ASN A 63 -14.54 -10.28 -12.54
C ASN A 63 -15.81 -9.44 -12.41
N LYS A 64 -16.71 -9.79 -11.51
CA LYS A 64 -17.93 -9.01 -11.25
C LYS A 64 -17.61 -7.58 -10.82
N PHE A 65 -16.65 -7.40 -9.92
CA PHE A 65 -16.24 -6.06 -9.47
C PHE A 65 -15.74 -5.19 -10.63
N TYR A 66 -14.89 -5.74 -11.50
CA TYR A 66 -14.34 -5.00 -12.64
C TYR A 66 -15.33 -4.81 -13.76
N ASP A 67 -16.24 -5.76 -13.98
CA ASP A 67 -17.35 -5.61 -14.93
C ASP A 67 -18.32 -4.50 -14.52
N ASP A 68 -18.68 -4.43 -13.25
CA ASP A 68 -19.54 -3.37 -12.72
C ASP A 68 -18.85 -2.00 -12.77
N LYS A 69 -17.54 -1.96 -12.50
CA LYS A 69 -16.73 -0.75 -12.64
C LYS A 69 -16.65 -0.29 -14.10
N SER A 70 -16.39 -1.19 -15.05
CA SER A 70 -16.30 -0.86 -16.48
C SER A 70 -17.62 -0.32 -17.03
N LYS A 71 -18.76 -0.86 -16.62
CA LYS A 71 -20.09 -0.33 -16.99
C LYS A 71 -20.31 1.09 -16.47
N THR A 72 -19.80 1.39 -15.29
CA THR A 72 -19.86 2.75 -14.72
C THR A 72 -18.94 3.70 -15.50
N GLU A 73 -17.78 3.24 -15.94
CA GLU A 73 -16.82 4.03 -16.73
C GLU A 73 -17.29 4.25 -18.18
N GLU A 74 -18.06 3.34 -18.78
CA GLU A 74 -18.64 3.52 -20.11
C GLU A 74 -19.66 4.67 -20.18
N THR A 75 -20.26 5.05 -19.06
CA THR A 75 -21.17 6.20 -18.94
C THR A 75 -20.42 7.53 -18.73
N SER A 76 -19.11 7.50 -18.45
CA SER A 76 -18.30 8.70 -18.29
C SER A 76 -17.74 9.19 -19.63
N GLU A 77 -17.53 10.48 -19.75
CA GLU A 77 -16.85 11.06 -20.94
C GLU A 77 -15.48 10.41 -21.12
N LYS A 78 -15.27 9.75 -22.28
CA LYS A 78 -14.01 9.05 -22.61
C LYS A 78 -12.81 9.99 -22.74
N SER A 79 -13.05 11.31 -22.82
CA SER A 79 -12.02 12.33 -22.84
C SER A 79 -12.49 13.63 -22.19
N ASN A 80 -11.59 14.34 -21.55
CA ASN A 80 -11.82 15.63 -20.93
C ASN A 80 -10.63 16.56 -21.22
N LYS A 81 -10.69 17.81 -20.74
CA LYS A 81 -9.63 18.81 -20.95
C LYS A 81 -8.22 18.39 -20.47
N TYR A 82 -8.12 17.37 -19.64
CA TYR A 82 -6.85 16.85 -19.12
C TYR A 82 -6.35 15.62 -19.88
N THR A 83 -7.14 15.08 -20.79
CA THR A 83 -6.76 13.89 -21.56
C THR A 83 -5.51 14.17 -22.38
N ASN A 84 -4.49 13.33 -22.22
CA ASN A 84 -3.21 13.40 -22.95
C ASN A 84 -2.31 14.62 -22.68
N ILE A 85 -2.63 15.52 -21.75
CA ILE A 85 -1.79 16.70 -21.47
C ILE A 85 -0.36 16.35 -21.04
N PHE A 86 -0.16 15.17 -20.46
CA PHE A 86 1.14 14.66 -20.02
C PHE A 86 1.76 13.63 -20.97
N LYS A 87 1.21 13.45 -22.19
CA LYS A 87 1.75 12.52 -23.16
C LYS A 87 3.21 12.85 -23.48
N GLY A 88 4.10 11.87 -23.36
CA GLY A 88 5.55 12.02 -23.64
C GLY A 88 6.32 12.80 -22.57
N LYS A 89 5.73 13.07 -21.41
CA LYS A 89 6.40 13.73 -20.29
C LYS A 89 7.04 12.71 -19.37
N ASN A 90 8.07 13.14 -18.62
CA ASN A 90 8.62 12.38 -17.52
C ASN A 90 7.65 12.37 -16.34
N ILE A 91 7.66 11.28 -15.58
CA ILE A 91 6.81 11.09 -14.40
C ILE A 91 7.71 10.95 -13.19
N ILE A 92 7.51 11.81 -12.19
CA ILE A 92 8.16 11.73 -10.89
C ILE A 92 7.05 11.51 -9.87
N VAL A 93 7.11 10.40 -9.15
CA VAL A 93 6.18 10.07 -8.07
C VAL A 93 6.89 10.24 -6.75
N ILE A 94 6.33 11.05 -5.86
CA ILE A 94 6.82 11.23 -4.51
C ILE A 94 5.78 10.65 -3.56
N HIS A 95 6.12 9.53 -2.94
CA HIS A 95 5.32 8.92 -1.88
C HIS A 95 5.78 9.51 -0.54
N ALA A 96 5.03 10.48 -0.03
CA ALA A 96 5.36 11.18 1.20
C ALA A 96 4.85 10.40 2.41
N GLU A 97 5.76 9.74 3.13
CA GLU A 97 5.46 8.96 4.32
C GLU A 97 4.81 9.80 5.41
N SER A 98 3.69 9.31 5.97
CA SER A 98 2.96 9.94 7.09
C SER A 98 2.53 11.39 6.88
N PHE A 99 2.52 11.87 5.63
CA PHE A 99 2.08 13.23 5.31
C PHE A 99 0.55 13.31 5.39
N GLN A 100 0.06 14.21 6.23
CA GLN A 100 -1.37 14.36 6.47
C GLN A 100 -1.91 15.70 5.96
N GLN A 101 -3.17 15.70 5.56
CA GLN A 101 -3.88 16.85 4.98
C GLN A 101 -3.82 18.10 5.85
N PHE A 102 -3.81 17.97 7.18
CA PHE A 102 -3.81 19.13 8.08
C PHE A 102 -2.55 19.99 7.97
N CYS A 103 -1.46 19.45 7.39
CA CYS A 103 -0.23 20.21 7.12
C CYS A 103 -0.40 21.23 5.98
N MET A 104 -1.39 21.00 5.09
CA MET A 104 -1.66 21.87 3.97
C MET A 104 -2.35 23.14 4.42
N ASP A 105 -1.95 24.28 3.85
CA ASP A 105 -2.49 25.62 4.17
C ASP A 105 -2.51 25.96 5.67
N THR A 106 -1.62 25.32 6.46
CA THR A 106 -1.46 25.57 7.87
C THR A 106 -0.31 26.56 8.11
N TYR A 107 -0.55 27.52 9.01
CA TYR A 107 0.41 28.57 9.36
C TYR A 107 0.80 28.45 10.84
N ILE A 108 2.09 28.57 11.12
CA ILE A 108 2.64 28.66 12.48
C ILE A 108 3.40 29.96 12.61
N ASN A 109 3.03 30.80 13.56
CA ASN A 109 3.61 32.13 13.75
C ASN A 109 3.62 33.00 12.47
N GLY A 110 2.65 32.83 11.57
CA GLY A 110 2.54 33.58 10.33
C GLY A 110 3.31 32.99 9.14
N GLU A 111 4.01 31.88 9.32
CA GLU A 111 4.73 31.18 8.26
C GLU A 111 4.01 29.91 7.82
N GLU A 112 3.98 29.65 6.51
CA GLU A 112 3.39 28.44 5.96
C GLU A 112 4.19 27.20 6.42
N LEU A 113 3.51 26.19 6.97
CA LEU A 113 4.13 24.93 7.41
C LEU A 113 4.72 24.15 6.22
N THR A 114 4.02 24.14 5.08
CA THR A 114 4.40 23.38 3.88
C THR A 114 4.34 24.25 2.62
N PRO A 115 5.18 25.29 2.49
CA PRO A 115 5.06 26.30 1.42
C PRO A 115 5.22 25.70 0.02
N ASN A 116 6.11 24.74 -0.16
CA ASN A 116 6.34 24.10 -1.46
C ASN A 116 5.18 23.19 -1.87
N MET A 117 4.60 22.46 -0.92
CA MET A 117 3.43 21.59 -1.19
C MET A 117 2.20 22.44 -1.47
N ASN A 118 1.99 23.50 -0.70
CA ASN A 118 0.90 24.47 -0.94
C ASN A 118 1.05 25.12 -2.33
N LYS A 119 2.26 25.48 -2.73
CA LYS A 119 2.53 26.00 -4.07
C LYS A 119 2.16 24.98 -5.16
N LEU A 120 2.59 23.72 -5.04
CA LEU A 120 2.26 22.66 -5.99
C LEU A 120 0.74 22.41 -6.06
N ALA A 121 0.05 22.44 -4.92
CA ALA A 121 -1.39 22.29 -4.86
C ALA A 121 -2.13 23.43 -5.59
N ARG A 122 -1.64 24.68 -5.47
CA ARG A 122 -2.21 25.86 -6.14
C ARG A 122 -1.93 25.89 -7.64
N GLU A 123 -0.78 25.39 -8.07
CA GLU A 123 -0.35 25.42 -9.47
C GLU A 123 -0.73 24.17 -10.29
N GLY A 124 -1.13 23.10 -9.61
CA GLY A 124 -1.42 21.79 -10.19
C GLY A 124 -2.86 21.31 -10.04
N LEU A 125 -3.04 20.01 -10.18
CA LEU A 125 -4.29 19.34 -9.86
C LEU A 125 -4.23 18.87 -8.41
N TYR A 126 -5.07 19.42 -7.57
CA TYR A 126 -5.16 19.07 -6.15
C TYR A 126 -6.44 18.30 -5.87
N PHE A 127 -6.29 17.09 -5.33
CA PHE A 127 -7.40 16.19 -4.99
C PHE A 127 -7.68 16.29 -3.49
N SER A 128 -8.56 17.21 -3.10
CA SER A 128 -8.89 17.46 -1.68
C SER A 128 -9.60 16.29 -0.99
N ASN A 129 -10.25 15.42 -1.75
CA ASN A 129 -10.97 14.24 -1.26
C ASN A 129 -10.21 12.94 -1.57
N PHE A 130 -8.89 12.96 -1.45
CA PHE A 130 -8.06 11.78 -1.62
C PHE A 130 -7.85 11.11 -0.26
N TYR A 131 -8.44 9.93 -0.09
CA TYR A 131 -8.39 9.18 1.16
C TYR A 131 -7.44 7.99 1.04
N ALA A 132 -6.82 7.62 2.16
CA ALA A 132 -5.98 6.45 2.24
C ALA A 132 -6.78 5.18 1.90
N GLN A 133 -6.24 4.36 1.01
CA GLN A 133 -6.77 3.05 0.61
C GLN A 133 -5.73 2.00 1.00
N GLU A 134 -5.53 1.83 2.30
CA GLU A 134 -4.53 0.95 2.88
C GLU A 134 -5.16 0.00 3.90
N SER A 135 -4.49 -1.09 4.16
CA SER A 135 -4.82 -2.08 5.18
C SER A 135 -3.67 -2.19 6.19
N VAL A 136 -3.34 -3.40 6.59
CA VAL A 136 -2.31 -3.69 7.61
C VAL A 136 -0.90 -3.27 7.16
N GLY A 137 -0.64 -3.26 5.86
CA GLY A 137 0.66 -2.93 5.27
C GLY A 137 0.97 -1.44 5.20
N THR A 138 -0.01 -0.57 5.52
CA THR A 138 0.19 0.90 5.56
C THR A 138 0.87 1.44 4.30
N SER A 139 2.08 2.00 4.39
CA SER A 139 2.80 2.59 3.26
C SER A 139 3.09 1.61 2.13
N SER A 140 3.39 0.33 2.44
CA SER A 140 3.60 -0.69 1.41
C SER A 140 2.32 -1.04 0.64
N ASP A 141 1.16 -1.00 1.30
CA ASP A 141 -0.13 -1.19 0.65
C ASP A 141 -0.48 0.00 -0.25
N SER A 142 -0.21 1.22 0.22
CA SER A 142 -0.39 2.44 -0.56
C SER A 142 0.46 2.43 -1.83
N GLU A 143 1.73 2.05 -1.72
CA GLU A 143 2.63 1.90 -2.88
C GLU A 143 2.14 0.82 -3.84
N PHE A 144 1.74 -0.34 -3.32
CA PHE A 144 1.17 -1.43 -4.11
C PHE A 144 -0.08 -1.00 -4.88
N THR A 145 -1.03 -0.37 -4.20
CA THR A 145 -2.29 0.10 -4.80
C THR A 145 -2.02 1.14 -5.88
N PHE A 146 -1.14 2.10 -5.61
CA PHE A 146 -0.75 3.12 -6.59
C PHE A 146 -0.08 2.50 -7.83
N ALA A 147 0.81 1.54 -7.64
CA ALA A 147 1.54 0.91 -8.73
C ALA A 147 0.68 -0.04 -9.58
N SER A 148 -0.21 -0.81 -8.96
CA SER A 148 -0.95 -1.91 -9.59
C SER A 148 -2.42 -1.63 -9.85
N SER A 149 -3.01 -0.61 -9.21
CA SER A 149 -4.46 -0.35 -9.15
C SER A 149 -5.27 -1.49 -8.52
N LEU A 150 -4.61 -2.38 -7.76
CA LEU A 150 -5.28 -3.43 -7.00
C LEU A 150 -5.51 -2.97 -5.56
N MET A 151 -6.54 -3.54 -4.93
CA MET A 151 -6.80 -3.32 -3.52
C MET A 151 -5.72 -4.00 -2.66
N PRO A 152 -5.38 -3.44 -1.48
CA PRO A 152 -4.50 -4.10 -0.54
C PRO A 152 -5.13 -5.39 0.00
N ALA A 153 -4.30 -6.30 0.53
CA ALA A 153 -4.80 -7.51 1.15
C ALA A 153 -5.62 -7.18 2.41
N SER A 154 -6.75 -7.88 2.60
CA SER A 154 -7.62 -7.71 3.78
C SER A 154 -6.97 -8.20 5.07
N SER A 155 -5.98 -9.09 4.98
CA SER A 155 -5.18 -9.56 6.10
C SER A 155 -3.73 -9.79 5.67
N GLY A 156 -2.78 -9.47 6.53
CA GLY A 156 -1.36 -9.44 6.20
C GLY A 156 -1.05 -8.32 5.21
N THR A 157 0.12 -8.37 4.60
CA THR A 157 0.56 -7.38 3.61
C THR A 157 0.94 -8.06 2.30
N VAL A 158 0.66 -7.43 1.18
CA VAL A 158 1.03 -7.97 -0.13
C VAL A 158 2.54 -8.14 -0.25
N ALA A 159 3.31 -7.18 0.24
CA ALA A 159 4.76 -7.21 0.20
C ALA A 159 5.40 -8.39 0.95
N ILE A 160 4.71 -8.94 1.96
CA ILE A 160 5.19 -10.09 2.75
C ILE A 160 4.54 -11.40 2.31
N ASN A 161 3.21 -11.41 2.15
CA ASN A 161 2.46 -12.65 1.97
C ASN A 161 2.36 -13.08 0.50
N TYR A 162 2.55 -12.15 -0.43
CA TYR A 162 2.33 -12.36 -1.86
C TYR A 162 3.47 -11.77 -2.72
N TRP A 163 4.66 -11.64 -2.14
CA TRP A 163 5.85 -11.06 -2.78
C TRP A 163 6.33 -11.84 -4.01
N ASP A 164 6.02 -13.15 -4.05
CA ASP A 164 6.42 -14.07 -5.09
C ASP A 164 5.49 -14.04 -6.33
N ARG A 165 4.50 -13.13 -6.34
CA ARG A 165 3.55 -12.99 -7.44
C ARG A 165 4.01 -11.97 -8.47
N ASP A 166 3.65 -12.22 -9.73
CA ASP A 166 3.89 -11.25 -10.80
C ASP A 166 2.71 -10.30 -10.95
N TYR A 167 2.97 -9.01 -10.73
CA TYR A 167 1.97 -7.96 -10.83
C TYR A 167 2.20 -7.10 -12.07
N THR A 168 1.12 -6.77 -12.78
CA THR A 168 1.15 -5.71 -13.79
C THR A 168 1.14 -4.37 -13.07
N THR A 169 2.20 -3.60 -13.26
CA THR A 169 2.34 -2.28 -12.64
C THR A 169 2.52 -1.18 -13.67
N THR A 170 2.18 0.05 -13.28
CA THR A 170 2.39 1.24 -14.10
C THR A 170 3.83 1.34 -14.59
N GLN A 171 4.81 1.03 -13.74
CA GLN A 171 6.23 1.03 -14.09
C GLN A 171 6.56 -0.02 -15.17
N LYS A 172 6.03 -1.24 -15.04
CA LYS A 172 6.20 -2.29 -16.08
C LYS A 172 5.57 -1.86 -17.41
N MET A 173 4.38 -1.25 -17.38
CA MET A 173 3.72 -0.75 -18.58
C MET A 173 4.51 0.39 -19.25
N LEU A 174 5.03 1.32 -18.48
CA LEU A 174 5.86 2.41 -18.98
C LEU A 174 7.18 1.91 -19.57
N LYS A 175 7.82 0.93 -18.90
CA LYS A 175 9.03 0.29 -19.41
C LYS A 175 8.81 -0.37 -20.78
N LYS A 176 7.67 -1.02 -20.99
CA LYS A 176 7.27 -1.57 -22.31
C LYS A 176 7.10 -0.49 -23.38
N LYS A 177 6.85 0.77 -22.98
CA LYS A 177 6.76 1.93 -23.89
C LYS A 177 8.08 2.69 -24.05
N GLY A 178 9.20 2.13 -23.56
CA GLY A 178 10.53 2.71 -23.72
C GLY A 178 10.95 3.69 -22.62
N TYR A 179 10.17 3.85 -21.56
CA TYR A 179 10.59 4.65 -20.40
C TYR A 179 11.67 3.92 -19.59
N TYR A 180 12.65 4.65 -19.12
CA TYR A 180 13.52 4.19 -18.05
C TYR A 180 12.79 4.33 -16.72
N THR A 181 12.76 3.27 -15.92
CA THR A 181 12.05 3.26 -14.64
C THR A 181 13.01 2.87 -13.53
N PHE A 182 12.98 3.58 -12.41
CA PHE A 182 13.73 3.26 -11.20
C PHE A 182 12.95 3.73 -9.98
N SER A 183 13.28 3.18 -8.82
CA SER A 183 12.75 3.62 -7.53
C SER A 183 13.89 3.92 -6.57
N MET A 184 13.63 4.84 -5.64
CA MET A 184 14.54 5.20 -4.56
C MET A 184 13.79 5.19 -3.25
N HIS A 185 14.46 4.77 -2.20
CA HIS A 185 13.93 4.73 -0.86
C HIS A 185 14.94 5.28 0.14
N GLY A 186 14.48 6.02 1.15
CA GLY A 186 15.34 6.66 2.14
C GLY A 186 15.86 5.74 3.24
N ASN A 187 15.39 4.49 3.29
CA ASN A 187 15.79 3.50 4.27
C ASN A 187 16.82 2.52 3.69
N ASN A 188 17.31 1.56 4.48
CA ASN A 188 18.24 0.54 4.00
C ASN A 188 17.52 -0.53 3.16
N GLY A 189 18.28 -1.28 2.33
CA GLY A 189 17.73 -2.27 1.41
C GLY A 189 17.09 -3.51 2.07
N SER A 190 17.21 -3.69 3.39
CA SER A 190 16.57 -4.77 4.12
C SER A 190 15.19 -4.40 4.67
N TYR A 191 14.75 -3.17 4.47
CA TYR A 191 13.45 -2.70 4.94
C TYR A 191 12.30 -3.11 4.01
N TRP A 192 12.60 -3.35 2.73
CA TRP A 192 11.64 -3.76 1.68
C TRP A 192 11.95 -5.14 1.15
#